data_5d9da4990fc9ec2db5d200722b3816b0
#
_entry.id   5d9da4990fc9ec2db5d200722b3816b0
#
_cell.length_a   1.000
_cell.length_b   1.000
_cell.length_c   1.000
_cell.angle_alpha   90.00
_cell.angle_beta   90.00
_cell.angle_gamma   90.00
#
_symmetry.space_group_name_H-M   'P 1'
#
loop_
_entity.id
_entity.type
_entity.pdbx_description
1 polymer ?
#
loop_
_entity_poly.entity_id
_entity_poly.type
_entity_poly.pdbx_seq_one_letter_code
_entity_poly.pdbx_strand_id
1 'polypeptide(L)'
;MIPLKTIEDLISKHSVLEKELSTGDVDKKLFAEKSKEYSDLNDVIDDAKKYFSHDVERKDLKKILDDPSSDNEFKEMAEIELKDLKLENETIGKKLKLFLLPKDEADKKNAIIEIRAGTGGLEASLFASDLFKMYEKVSNKKKWELEIISMSQSEAGGLKEVIASIRGKNIYSTLKYESGVHRVQRVPDTETQGRIHTSAATVAVLPEAEEVDVKINDSDLRIDVFRAGGPGGQSVNTTDSAVRITHIPTGLSVSQQDEKSQHKNKAKGMKILRSRLYDLERSRIDQERSQDRKSKIGTGDRSERIRTYNFPQGRVTDHRINLTLHKLEEFLEGEAFDEMVETLTLQAQEEKLSNLK
;
A
#
# COMPACT_ATOMS: atom_id res chain seq x y z
N MET A 1 -16.08 -16.82 14.61
CA MET A 1 -17.29 -15.96 14.70
C MET A 1 -16.86 -14.52 14.90
N ILE A 2 -17.62 -13.54 14.38
CA ILE A 2 -17.39 -12.13 14.68
C ILE A 2 -18.06 -11.85 16.04
N PRO A 3 -17.44 -11.08 16.96
CA PRO A 3 -18.10 -10.66 18.18
C PRO A 3 -19.34 -9.83 17.87
N LEU A 4 -20.49 -10.18 18.45
CA LEU A 4 -21.76 -9.48 18.20
C LEU A 4 -21.66 -7.98 18.55
N LYS A 5 -20.90 -7.65 19.60
CA LYS A 5 -20.65 -6.25 19.98
C LYS A 5 -20.05 -5.43 18.83
N THR A 6 -19.14 -6.01 18.06
CA THR A 6 -18.54 -5.34 16.90
C THR A 6 -19.57 -5.08 15.79
N ILE A 7 -20.54 -5.97 15.62
CA ILE A 7 -21.64 -5.79 14.67
C ILE A 7 -22.62 -4.72 15.15
N GLU A 8 -22.94 -4.71 16.46
CA GLU A 8 -23.78 -3.68 17.07
C GLU A 8 -23.13 -2.28 16.95
N ASP A 9 -21.83 -2.20 17.21
CA ASP A 9 -21.07 -0.95 17.06
C ASP A 9 -21.09 -0.45 15.61
N LEU A 10 -21.02 -1.36 14.63
CA LEU A 10 -21.07 -1.04 13.21
C LEU A 10 -22.46 -0.54 12.79
N ILE A 11 -23.53 -1.17 13.26
CA ILE A 11 -24.92 -0.75 13.01
C ILE A 11 -25.20 0.60 13.67
N SER A 12 -24.75 0.79 14.91
CA SER A 12 -24.90 2.07 15.62
C SER A 12 -24.15 3.20 14.90
N LYS A 13 -22.92 2.95 14.47
CA LYS A 13 -22.11 3.93 13.75
C LYS A 13 -22.77 4.35 12.44
N HIS A 14 -23.33 3.42 11.69
CA HIS A 14 -24.09 3.71 10.49
C HIS A 14 -25.28 4.62 10.78
N SER A 15 -26.09 4.31 11.82
CA SER A 15 -27.27 5.10 12.18
C SER A 15 -26.91 6.52 12.69
N VAL A 16 -25.76 6.67 13.35
CA VAL A 16 -25.25 7.99 13.79
C VAL A 16 -24.83 8.83 12.58
N LEU A 17 -24.05 8.24 11.66
CA LEU A 17 -23.63 8.94 10.44
C LEU A 17 -24.83 9.33 9.55
N GLU A 18 -25.82 8.46 9.43
CA GLU A 18 -27.07 8.75 8.71
C GLU A 18 -27.79 9.97 9.28
N LYS A 19 -27.92 10.05 10.61
CA LYS A 19 -28.51 11.20 11.29
C LYS A 19 -27.69 12.47 11.09
N GLU A 20 -26.37 12.41 11.29
CA GLU A 20 -25.48 13.56 11.13
C GLU A 20 -25.51 14.12 9.70
N LEU A 21 -25.49 13.23 8.69
CA LEU A 21 -25.54 13.65 7.29
C LEU A 21 -26.93 14.19 6.89
N SER A 22 -28.01 13.67 7.48
CA SER A 22 -29.38 14.12 7.22
C SER A 22 -29.72 15.45 7.88
N THR A 23 -29.14 15.76 9.05
CA THR A 23 -29.35 17.03 9.76
C THR A 23 -28.54 18.19 9.17
N GLY A 24 -27.55 17.90 8.35
CA GLY A 24 -26.68 18.92 7.73
C GLY A 24 -25.73 19.62 8.70
N ASP A 25 -25.62 19.14 9.92
CA ASP A 25 -24.82 19.75 11.01
C ASP A 25 -23.36 19.24 10.99
N VAL A 26 -22.82 19.02 9.77
CA VAL A 26 -21.46 18.51 9.56
C VAL A 26 -20.59 19.61 8.98
N ASP A 27 -19.42 19.84 9.60
CA ASP A 27 -18.41 20.76 9.07
C ASP A 27 -18.04 20.38 7.63
N LYS A 28 -18.01 21.37 6.72
CA LYS A 28 -17.75 21.17 5.28
C LYS A 28 -16.48 20.40 4.98
N LYS A 29 -15.47 20.49 5.85
CA LYS A 29 -14.21 19.72 5.71
C LYS A 29 -14.37 18.23 6.04
N LEU A 30 -15.24 17.90 6.97
CA LEU A 30 -15.53 16.54 7.42
C LEU A 30 -16.65 15.86 6.63
N PHE A 31 -17.44 16.64 5.88
CA PHE A 31 -18.58 16.13 5.14
C PHE A 31 -18.19 15.07 4.09
N ALA A 32 -17.13 15.33 3.33
CA ALA A 32 -16.66 14.40 2.30
C ALA A 32 -16.15 13.07 2.92
N GLU A 33 -15.48 13.16 4.07
CA GLU A 33 -14.95 12.01 4.80
C GLU A 33 -16.08 11.17 5.41
N LYS A 34 -17.01 11.81 6.11
CA LYS A 34 -18.19 11.14 6.70
C LYS A 34 -19.13 10.55 5.64
N SER A 35 -19.32 11.25 4.52
CA SER A 35 -20.13 10.75 3.40
C SER A 35 -19.53 9.51 2.76
N LYS A 36 -18.20 9.47 2.64
CA LYS A 36 -17.47 8.30 2.15
C LYS A 36 -17.57 7.14 3.14
N GLU A 37 -17.39 7.41 4.43
CA GLU A 37 -17.51 6.40 5.48
C GLU A 37 -18.93 5.82 5.55
N TYR A 38 -19.96 6.65 5.41
CA TYR A 38 -21.35 6.23 5.31
C TYR A 38 -21.59 5.35 4.09
N SER A 39 -21.06 5.74 2.92
CA SER A 39 -21.18 4.93 1.70
C SER A 39 -20.50 3.56 1.85
N ASP A 40 -19.29 3.54 2.43
CA ASP A 40 -18.56 2.28 2.70
C ASP A 40 -19.34 1.36 3.66
N LEU A 41 -19.98 1.93 4.71
CA LEU A 41 -20.80 1.18 5.66
C LEU A 41 -22.12 0.68 5.02
N ASN A 42 -22.69 1.47 4.12
CA ASN A 42 -23.95 1.13 3.45
C ASN A 42 -23.84 -0.14 2.61
N ASP A 43 -22.65 -0.45 2.07
CA ASP A 43 -22.39 -1.66 1.30
C ASP A 43 -22.52 -2.95 2.13
N VAL A 44 -22.40 -2.87 3.45
CA VAL A 44 -22.39 -4.05 4.34
C VAL A 44 -23.43 -4.02 5.45
N ILE A 45 -24.20 -2.92 5.58
CA ILE A 45 -25.15 -2.75 6.68
C ILE A 45 -26.26 -3.79 6.67
N ASP A 46 -26.75 -4.18 5.49
CA ASP A 46 -27.78 -5.19 5.35
C ASP A 46 -27.27 -6.58 5.75
N ASP A 47 -26.03 -6.91 5.36
CA ASP A 47 -25.35 -8.13 5.76
C ASP A 47 -25.10 -8.13 7.30
N ALA A 48 -24.75 -6.97 7.89
CA ALA A 48 -24.57 -6.84 9.34
C ALA A 48 -25.88 -7.03 10.11
N LYS A 49 -26.99 -6.44 9.64
CA LYS A 49 -28.32 -6.61 10.23
C LYS A 49 -28.79 -8.07 10.14
N LYS A 50 -28.59 -8.71 8.99
CA LYS A 50 -28.91 -10.14 8.79
C LYS A 50 -28.08 -11.04 9.71
N TYR A 51 -26.78 -10.78 9.83
CA TYR A 51 -25.90 -11.55 10.72
C TYR A 51 -26.36 -11.46 12.18
N PHE A 52 -26.83 -10.28 12.59
CA PHE A 52 -27.34 -10.06 13.94
C PHE A 52 -28.69 -10.76 14.17
N SER A 53 -29.66 -10.67 13.23
CA SER A 53 -30.95 -11.37 13.32
C SER A 53 -30.76 -12.89 13.35
N HIS A 54 -29.88 -13.43 12.50
CA HIS A 54 -29.58 -14.87 12.48
C HIS A 54 -28.99 -15.40 13.80
N ASP A 55 -28.25 -14.57 14.56
CA ASP A 55 -27.78 -14.99 15.89
C ASP A 55 -28.93 -15.10 16.91
N VAL A 56 -29.92 -14.21 16.82
CA VAL A 56 -31.13 -14.27 17.66
C VAL A 56 -31.97 -15.51 17.27
N GLU A 57 -32.28 -15.68 16.00
CA GLU A 57 -33.02 -16.83 15.46
C GLU A 57 -32.30 -18.16 15.83
N ARG A 58 -31.00 -18.23 15.71
CA ARG A 58 -30.22 -19.40 16.11
C ARG A 58 -30.39 -19.74 17.60
N LYS A 59 -30.46 -18.73 18.48
CA LYS A 59 -30.70 -18.92 19.91
C LYS A 59 -32.09 -19.44 20.18
N ASP A 60 -33.08 -18.95 19.44
CA ASP A 60 -34.46 -19.36 19.61
C ASP A 60 -34.70 -20.78 19.05
N LEU A 61 -34.15 -21.12 17.90
CA LEU A 61 -34.18 -22.48 17.36
C LEU A 61 -33.50 -23.49 18.30
N LYS A 62 -32.38 -23.12 18.94
CA LYS A 62 -31.78 -23.99 19.93
C LYS A 62 -32.66 -24.22 21.16
N LYS A 63 -33.38 -23.21 21.63
CA LYS A 63 -34.36 -23.39 22.73
C LYS A 63 -35.43 -24.41 22.38
N ILE A 64 -35.91 -24.39 21.11
CA ILE A 64 -36.91 -25.34 20.63
C ILE A 64 -36.36 -26.78 20.59
N LEU A 65 -35.10 -26.93 20.18
CA LEU A 65 -34.41 -28.23 20.16
C LEU A 65 -34.13 -28.79 21.56
N ASP A 66 -33.81 -27.90 22.51
CA ASP A 66 -33.48 -28.28 23.90
C ASP A 66 -34.75 -28.49 24.75
N ASP A 67 -35.94 -28.11 24.27
CA ASP A 67 -37.20 -28.29 24.98
C ASP A 67 -37.72 -29.76 24.83
N PRO A 68 -37.81 -30.50 25.92
CA PRO A 68 -38.32 -31.88 25.90
C PRO A 68 -39.80 -31.99 25.49
N SER A 69 -40.56 -30.89 25.60
CA SER A 69 -41.98 -30.86 25.30
C SER A 69 -42.31 -30.54 23.82
N SER A 70 -41.29 -30.18 23.05
CA SER A 70 -41.46 -29.86 21.62
C SER A 70 -41.69 -31.15 20.80
N ASP A 71 -42.62 -31.04 19.83
CA ASP A 71 -42.99 -32.14 18.93
C ASP A 71 -41.81 -32.50 17.98
N ASN A 72 -41.70 -33.77 17.60
CA ASN A 72 -40.60 -34.24 16.74
C ASN A 72 -40.57 -33.55 15.37
N GLU A 73 -41.75 -33.23 14.79
CA GLU A 73 -41.81 -32.48 13.54
C GLU A 73 -41.21 -31.07 13.65
N PHE A 74 -41.49 -30.39 14.77
CA PHE A 74 -40.90 -29.06 15.02
C PHE A 74 -39.38 -29.12 15.23
N LYS A 75 -38.88 -30.19 15.84
CA LYS A 75 -37.42 -30.39 16.00
C LYS A 75 -36.72 -30.64 14.68
N GLU A 76 -37.28 -31.47 13.80
CA GLU A 76 -36.72 -31.72 12.47
C GLU A 76 -36.71 -30.43 11.61
N MET A 77 -37.77 -29.64 11.65
CA MET A 77 -37.79 -28.34 10.96
C MET A 77 -36.74 -27.38 11.51
N ALA A 78 -36.61 -27.29 12.84
CA ALA A 78 -35.64 -26.44 13.49
C ALA A 78 -34.19 -26.85 13.18
N GLU A 79 -33.91 -28.16 13.03
CA GLU A 79 -32.57 -28.66 12.61
C GLU A 79 -32.22 -28.26 11.17
N ILE A 80 -33.20 -28.37 10.25
CA ILE A 80 -33.00 -27.95 8.84
C ILE A 80 -32.72 -26.45 8.77
N GLU A 81 -33.58 -25.66 9.43
CA GLU A 81 -33.43 -24.19 9.46
C GLU A 81 -32.15 -23.74 10.09
N LEU A 82 -31.70 -24.39 11.18
CA LEU A 82 -30.42 -24.11 11.84
C LEU A 82 -29.23 -24.43 10.93
N LYS A 83 -29.34 -25.44 10.07
CA LYS A 83 -28.29 -25.80 9.12
C LYS A 83 -28.21 -24.76 7.99
N ASP A 84 -29.33 -24.28 7.49
CA ASP A 84 -29.39 -23.26 6.44
C ASP A 84 -28.89 -21.91 6.96
N LEU A 85 -29.33 -21.48 8.15
CA LEU A 85 -28.81 -20.30 8.84
C LEU A 85 -27.31 -20.35 9.09
N LYS A 86 -26.77 -21.53 9.38
CA LYS A 86 -25.33 -21.69 9.59
C LYS A 86 -24.55 -21.45 8.30
N LEU A 87 -25.02 -21.98 7.17
CA LEU A 87 -24.40 -21.79 5.86
C LEU A 87 -24.46 -20.31 5.43
N GLU A 88 -25.61 -19.67 5.60
CA GLU A 88 -25.79 -18.25 5.30
C GLU A 88 -24.90 -17.36 6.18
N ASN A 89 -24.85 -17.64 7.47
CA ASN A 89 -23.96 -16.92 8.40
C ASN A 89 -22.47 -17.11 8.10
N GLU A 90 -22.04 -18.24 7.58
CA GLU A 90 -20.66 -18.44 7.14
C GLU A 90 -20.31 -17.54 5.96
N THR A 91 -21.21 -17.37 5.00
CA THR A 91 -21.02 -16.51 3.83
C THR A 91 -21.04 -15.04 4.20
N ILE A 92 -22.05 -14.60 4.96
CA ILE A 92 -22.18 -13.23 5.46
C ILE A 92 -20.99 -12.89 6.39
N GLY A 93 -20.64 -13.82 7.27
CA GLY A 93 -19.53 -13.66 8.20
C GLY A 93 -18.19 -13.48 7.49
N LYS A 94 -17.95 -14.13 6.35
CA LYS A 94 -16.75 -13.91 5.52
C LYS A 94 -16.72 -12.49 4.96
N LYS A 95 -17.82 -12.01 4.41
CA LYS A 95 -17.93 -10.64 3.86
C LYS A 95 -17.72 -9.58 4.94
N LEU A 96 -18.39 -9.71 6.08
CA LEU A 96 -18.24 -8.78 7.20
C LEU A 96 -16.83 -8.76 7.77
N LYS A 97 -16.18 -9.92 7.88
CA LYS A 97 -14.80 -10.02 8.30
C LYS A 97 -13.87 -9.28 7.34
N LEU A 98 -14.06 -9.44 6.04
CA LEU A 98 -13.29 -8.72 5.01
C LEU A 98 -13.45 -7.21 5.13
N PHE A 99 -14.66 -6.76 5.43
CA PHE A 99 -14.94 -5.33 5.64
C PHE A 99 -14.27 -4.77 6.90
N LEU A 100 -14.27 -5.56 7.98
CA LEU A 100 -13.67 -5.18 9.27
C LEU A 100 -12.14 -5.20 9.27
N LEU A 101 -11.50 -5.76 8.22
CA LEU A 101 -10.05 -5.67 8.10
C LEU A 101 -9.63 -4.21 7.95
N PRO A 102 -8.61 -3.76 8.69
CA PRO A 102 -8.10 -2.41 8.53
C PRO A 102 -7.67 -2.19 7.07
N LYS A 103 -8.35 -1.27 6.40
CA LYS A 103 -8.00 -0.84 5.05
C LYS A 103 -6.66 -0.09 5.14
N ASP A 104 -5.65 -0.56 4.44
CA ASP A 104 -4.38 0.15 4.34
C ASP A 104 -4.58 1.38 3.44
N GLU A 105 -4.30 2.57 3.96
CA GLU A 105 -4.42 3.81 3.16
C GLU A 105 -3.47 3.79 1.95
N ALA A 106 -2.35 3.07 2.05
CA ALA A 106 -1.44 2.87 0.94
C ALA A 106 -2.11 2.13 -0.24
N ASP A 107 -3.10 1.28 0.01
CA ASP A 107 -3.79 0.50 -1.03
C ASP A 107 -4.53 1.37 -2.06
N LYS A 108 -4.86 2.63 -1.70
CA LYS A 108 -5.53 3.59 -2.60
C LYS A 108 -4.54 4.42 -3.43
N LYS A 109 -3.25 4.36 -3.09
CA LYS A 109 -2.22 5.17 -3.75
C LYS A 109 -1.84 4.58 -5.11
N ASN A 110 -1.29 5.42 -5.95
CA ASN A 110 -0.56 5.01 -7.13
C ASN A 110 0.68 4.22 -6.72
N ALA A 111 1.29 3.51 -7.65
CA ALA A 111 2.46 2.70 -7.37
C ALA A 111 3.65 3.09 -8.25
N ILE A 112 4.83 3.05 -7.67
CA ILE A 112 6.09 3.07 -8.41
C ILE A 112 6.59 1.63 -8.46
N ILE A 113 6.80 1.12 -9.67
CA ILE A 113 7.40 -0.19 -9.89
C ILE A 113 8.85 -0.02 -10.31
N GLU A 114 9.74 -0.73 -9.63
CA GLU A 114 11.15 -0.83 -9.96
C GLU A 114 11.49 -2.28 -10.30
N ILE A 115 12.06 -2.51 -11.47
CA ILE A 115 12.50 -3.83 -11.91
C ILE A 115 13.99 -3.75 -12.17
N ARG A 116 14.75 -4.65 -11.56
CA ARG A 116 16.21 -4.74 -11.75
C ARG A 116 16.62 -6.16 -12.11
N ALA A 117 17.56 -6.26 -13.03
CA ALA A 117 18.24 -7.51 -13.31
C ALA A 117 19.01 -7.97 -12.05
N GLY A 118 18.79 -9.22 -11.64
CA GLY A 118 19.47 -9.85 -10.52
C GLY A 118 20.60 -10.78 -10.97
N THR A 119 20.73 -11.93 -10.30
CA THR A 119 21.73 -12.94 -10.67
C THR A 119 21.38 -13.63 -11.98
N GLY A 120 22.33 -13.68 -12.93
CA GLY A 120 22.13 -14.36 -14.23
C GLY A 120 22.70 -13.61 -15.43
N GLY A 121 23.38 -12.47 -15.20
CA GLY A 121 24.04 -11.71 -16.25
C GLY A 121 23.07 -11.21 -17.32
N LEU A 122 23.38 -11.50 -18.59
CA LEU A 122 22.59 -11.06 -19.74
C LEU A 122 21.15 -11.58 -19.70
N GLU A 123 20.97 -12.85 -19.35
CA GLU A 123 19.66 -13.48 -19.27
C GLU A 123 18.74 -12.80 -18.20
N ALA A 124 19.32 -12.37 -17.09
CA ALA A 124 18.58 -11.62 -16.07
C ALA A 124 18.09 -10.26 -16.60
N SER A 125 18.86 -9.61 -17.46
CA SER A 125 18.46 -8.33 -18.07
C SER A 125 17.37 -8.51 -19.15
N LEU A 126 17.40 -9.59 -19.90
CA LEU A 126 16.34 -9.95 -20.85
C LEU A 126 15.05 -10.29 -20.10
N PHE A 127 15.15 -11.07 -19.01
CA PHE A 127 14.00 -11.39 -18.19
C PHE A 127 13.38 -10.16 -17.49
N ALA A 128 14.20 -9.22 -17.05
CA ALA A 128 13.71 -7.95 -16.52
C ALA A 128 12.89 -7.16 -17.57
N SER A 129 13.31 -7.22 -18.84
CA SER A 129 12.56 -6.65 -19.97
C SER A 129 11.23 -7.36 -20.19
N ASP A 130 11.20 -8.68 -20.09
CA ASP A 130 9.98 -9.47 -20.27
C ASP A 130 8.97 -9.18 -19.14
N LEU A 131 9.45 -9.09 -17.89
CA LEU A 131 8.60 -8.68 -16.75
C LEU A 131 8.04 -7.26 -16.95
N PHE A 132 8.85 -6.32 -17.41
CA PHE A 132 8.37 -4.96 -17.65
C PHE A 132 7.28 -4.95 -18.73
N LYS A 133 7.46 -5.66 -19.84
CA LYS A 133 6.45 -5.80 -20.89
C LYS A 133 5.16 -6.45 -20.36
N MET A 134 5.26 -7.44 -19.47
CA MET A 134 4.10 -8.03 -18.81
C MET A 134 3.31 -6.98 -18.02
N TYR A 135 3.98 -6.17 -17.18
CA TYR A 135 3.29 -5.11 -16.41
C TYR A 135 2.73 -4.00 -17.32
N GLU A 136 3.39 -3.68 -18.43
CA GLU A 136 2.85 -2.75 -19.43
C GLU A 136 1.54 -3.29 -20.03
N LYS A 137 1.49 -4.58 -20.41
CA LYS A 137 0.28 -5.22 -20.91
C LYS A 137 -0.84 -5.27 -19.87
N VAL A 138 -0.51 -5.62 -18.62
CA VAL A 138 -1.47 -5.59 -17.51
C VAL A 138 -2.03 -4.17 -17.30
N SER A 139 -1.17 -3.14 -17.33
CA SER A 139 -1.58 -1.76 -17.18
C SER A 139 -2.53 -1.33 -18.30
N ASN A 140 -2.22 -1.68 -19.54
CA ASN A 140 -3.08 -1.38 -20.70
C ASN A 140 -4.45 -2.06 -20.58
N LYS A 141 -4.51 -3.34 -20.17
CA LYS A 141 -5.78 -4.07 -19.97
C LYS A 141 -6.64 -3.44 -18.87
N LYS A 142 -6.01 -3.01 -17.78
CA LYS A 142 -6.70 -2.38 -16.65
C LYS A 142 -6.96 -0.89 -16.86
N LYS A 143 -6.55 -0.32 -18.00
CA LYS A 143 -6.64 1.11 -18.31
C LYS A 143 -5.91 1.98 -17.27
N TRP A 144 -4.78 1.49 -16.79
CA TRP A 144 -3.87 2.25 -15.95
C TRP A 144 -2.91 3.05 -16.82
N GLU A 145 -2.52 4.21 -16.36
CA GLU A 145 -1.53 5.05 -17.00
C GLU A 145 -0.14 4.65 -16.49
N LEU A 146 0.74 4.20 -17.39
CA LEU A 146 2.11 3.83 -17.08
C LEU A 146 3.06 4.86 -17.66
N GLU A 147 3.86 5.49 -16.82
CA GLU A 147 4.87 6.49 -17.17
C GLU A 147 6.26 6.01 -16.75
N ILE A 148 7.19 5.94 -17.69
CA ILE A 148 8.58 5.54 -17.41
C ILE A 148 9.33 6.74 -16.82
N ILE A 149 9.80 6.60 -15.58
CA ILE A 149 10.60 7.63 -14.88
C ILE A 149 12.06 7.50 -15.28
N SER A 150 12.59 6.29 -15.28
CA SER A 150 14.00 6.00 -15.60
C SER A 150 14.14 4.62 -16.20
N MET A 151 15.00 4.48 -17.18
CA MET A 151 15.31 3.22 -17.84
C MET A 151 16.80 3.13 -18.15
N SER A 152 17.44 2.06 -17.67
CA SER A 152 18.84 1.73 -17.99
C SER A 152 18.88 0.43 -18.76
N GLN A 153 19.33 0.51 -20.02
CA GLN A 153 19.44 -0.64 -20.91
C GLN A 153 20.77 -1.36 -20.71
N SER A 154 20.76 -2.66 -21.00
CA SER A 154 21.97 -3.48 -21.11
C SER A 154 22.49 -3.42 -22.53
N GLU A 155 23.81 -3.56 -22.72
CA GLU A 155 24.47 -3.54 -24.05
C GLU A 155 23.93 -4.60 -25.03
N ALA A 156 23.29 -5.63 -24.51
CA ALA A 156 22.74 -6.73 -25.31
C ALA A 156 21.20 -6.72 -25.40
N GLY A 157 20.56 -5.57 -25.26
CA GLY A 157 19.14 -5.39 -25.56
C GLY A 157 18.16 -5.69 -24.42
N GLY A 158 18.63 -6.06 -23.22
CA GLY A 158 17.80 -6.20 -22.02
C GLY A 158 17.81 -4.94 -21.15
N LEU A 159 17.08 -4.97 -20.02
CA LEU A 159 17.00 -3.90 -19.04
C LEU A 159 17.87 -4.23 -17.82
N LYS A 160 18.82 -3.33 -17.48
CA LYS A 160 19.53 -3.38 -16.17
C LYS A 160 18.59 -2.94 -15.06
N GLU A 161 17.87 -1.86 -15.31
CA GLU A 161 16.92 -1.28 -14.37
C GLU A 161 15.84 -0.50 -15.13
N VAL A 162 14.60 -0.58 -14.67
CA VAL A 162 13.52 0.30 -15.09
C VAL A 162 12.70 0.71 -13.88
N ILE A 163 12.37 1.99 -13.83
CA ILE A 163 11.51 2.60 -12.82
C ILE A 163 10.35 3.25 -13.55
N ALA A 164 9.13 2.86 -13.22
CA ALA A 164 7.92 3.41 -13.82
C ALA A 164 6.89 3.76 -12.74
N SER A 165 6.16 4.85 -12.96
CA SER A 165 4.97 5.22 -12.19
C SER A 165 3.75 4.63 -12.85
N ILE A 166 2.85 4.05 -12.08
CA ILE A 166 1.57 3.51 -12.54
C ILE A 166 0.47 4.23 -11.79
N ARG A 167 -0.44 4.90 -12.54
CA ARG A 167 -1.54 5.71 -12.00
C ARG A 167 -2.90 5.14 -12.38
N GLY A 168 -3.86 5.15 -11.42
CA GLY A 168 -5.24 4.67 -11.62
C GLY A 168 -5.88 4.21 -10.32
N LYS A 169 -6.91 3.37 -10.42
CA LYS A 169 -7.64 2.89 -9.24
C LYS A 169 -7.04 1.59 -8.69
N ASN A 170 -6.84 1.52 -7.37
CA ASN A 170 -6.44 0.31 -6.64
C ASN A 170 -5.14 -0.35 -7.15
N ILE A 171 -4.18 0.45 -7.62
CA ILE A 171 -2.97 -0.05 -8.25
C ILE A 171 -2.07 -0.69 -7.21
N TYR A 172 -1.76 0.05 -6.14
CA TYR A 172 -0.86 -0.47 -5.11
C TYR A 172 -1.44 -1.73 -4.44
N SER A 173 -2.75 -1.78 -4.19
CA SER A 173 -3.40 -2.97 -3.64
C SER A 173 -3.25 -4.22 -4.53
N THR A 174 -3.23 -4.04 -5.85
CA THR A 174 -3.06 -5.12 -6.83
C THR A 174 -1.60 -5.52 -6.97
N LEU A 175 -0.70 -4.54 -7.10
CA LEU A 175 0.70 -4.79 -7.42
C LEU A 175 1.60 -5.04 -6.21
N LYS A 176 1.21 -4.72 -5.00
CA LYS A 176 2.03 -4.89 -3.78
C LYS A 176 2.56 -6.31 -3.59
N TYR A 177 1.81 -7.31 -4.07
CA TYR A 177 2.19 -8.72 -4.02
C TYR A 177 3.26 -9.11 -5.05
N GLU A 178 3.58 -8.22 -5.99
CA GLU A 178 4.63 -8.45 -6.98
C GLU A 178 6.04 -8.14 -6.46
N SER A 179 6.14 -7.52 -5.27
CA SER A 179 7.43 -7.20 -4.66
C SER A 179 8.18 -8.45 -4.22
N GLY A 180 9.40 -8.64 -4.73
CA GLY A 180 10.27 -9.75 -4.38
C GLY A 180 11.17 -10.20 -5.52
N VAL A 181 11.73 -11.42 -5.39
CA VAL A 181 12.61 -12.03 -6.39
C VAL A 181 11.80 -12.93 -7.32
N HIS A 182 11.83 -12.63 -8.61
CA HIS A 182 11.24 -13.43 -9.67
C HIS A 182 12.32 -14.27 -10.33
N ARG A 183 12.12 -15.56 -10.40
CA ARG A 183 13.07 -16.52 -10.99
C ARG A 183 12.56 -17.03 -12.33
N VAL A 184 13.43 -17.04 -13.32
CA VAL A 184 13.15 -17.63 -14.64
C VAL A 184 13.99 -18.90 -14.86
N GLN A 185 13.39 -19.87 -15.52
CA GLN A 185 14.04 -21.09 -16.00
C GLN A 185 13.69 -21.24 -17.49
N ARG A 186 14.67 -20.94 -18.36
CA ARG A 186 14.55 -21.11 -19.81
C ARG A 186 15.91 -21.36 -20.45
N VAL A 187 15.91 -21.80 -21.68
CA VAL A 187 17.09 -21.79 -22.52
C VAL A 187 17.23 -20.41 -23.11
N PRO A 188 18.27 -19.62 -22.77
CA PRO A 188 18.46 -18.29 -23.34
C PRO A 188 18.71 -18.35 -24.85
N ASP A 189 18.34 -17.31 -25.58
CA ASP A 189 18.65 -17.17 -27.01
C ASP A 189 20.16 -17.14 -27.28
N THR A 190 20.95 -16.83 -26.28
CA THR A 190 22.42 -16.79 -26.31
C THR A 190 23.08 -18.14 -26.04
N GLU A 191 22.31 -19.17 -25.67
CA GLU A 191 22.82 -20.49 -25.33
C GLU A 191 22.81 -21.43 -26.55
N THR A 192 24.00 -21.84 -27.00
CA THR A 192 24.16 -22.71 -28.18
C THR A 192 23.99 -24.20 -27.89
N GLN A 193 24.08 -24.62 -26.59
CA GLN A 193 24.05 -26.03 -26.21
C GLN A 193 22.69 -26.48 -25.65
N GLY A 194 21.68 -25.60 -25.68
CA GLY A 194 20.33 -25.92 -25.21
C GLY A 194 20.20 -26.14 -23.69
N ARG A 195 21.15 -25.63 -22.90
CA ARG A 195 21.11 -25.78 -21.42
C ARG A 195 20.09 -24.80 -20.82
N ILE A 196 19.30 -25.31 -19.89
CA ILE A 196 18.37 -24.49 -19.13
C ILE A 196 19.16 -23.63 -18.13
N HIS A 197 19.06 -22.30 -18.25
CA HIS A 197 19.63 -21.35 -17.32
C HIS A 197 18.59 -20.96 -16.27
N THR A 198 19.06 -20.66 -15.07
CA THR A 198 18.25 -20.12 -14.00
C THR A 198 18.74 -18.72 -13.67
N SER A 199 17.92 -17.72 -13.99
CA SER A 199 18.20 -16.31 -13.74
C SER A 199 17.14 -15.70 -12.84
N ALA A 200 17.42 -14.54 -12.28
CA ALA A 200 16.50 -13.82 -11.42
C ALA A 200 16.46 -12.34 -11.74
N ALA A 201 15.29 -11.74 -11.55
CA ALA A 201 15.09 -10.30 -11.52
C ALA A 201 14.35 -9.91 -10.24
N THR A 202 14.60 -8.72 -9.74
CA THR A 202 13.93 -8.19 -8.55
C THR A 202 12.89 -7.18 -8.96
N VAL A 203 11.71 -7.26 -8.37
CA VAL A 203 10.62 -6.31 -8.53
C VAL A 203 10.35 -5.67 -7.17
N ALA A 204 10.33 -4.34 -7.11
CA ALA A 204 9.87 -3.60 -5.95
C ALA A 204 8.66 -2.76 -6.34
N VAL A 205 7.61 -2.85 -5.56
CA VAL A 205 6.42 -2.02 -5.70
C VAL A 205 6.30 -1.15 -4.45
N LEU A 206 6.40 0.15 -4.66
CA LEU A 206 6.33 1.17 -3.61
C LEU A 206 5.12 2.06 -3.84
N PRO A 207 4.41 2.50 -2.77
CA PRO A 207 3.36 3.48 -2.94
C PRO A 207 3.96 4.81 -3.37
N GLU A 208 3.30 5.51 -4.30
CA GLU A 208 3.69 6.87 -4.68
C GLU A 208 3.52 7.78 -3.47
N ALA A 209 4.59 8.47 -3.07
CA ALA A 209 4.51 9.44 -1.99
C ALA A 209 3.96 10.76 -2.51
N GLU A 210 3.13 11.39 -1.69
CA GLU A 210 2.70 12.76 -1.91
C GLU A 210 3.88 13.72 -1.82
N GLU A 211 3.80 14.85 -2.51
CA GLU A 211 4.80 15.90 -2.41
C GLU A 211 4.94 16.38 -0.96
N VAL A 212 6.18 16.55 -0.54
CA VAL A 212 6.50 17.01 0.82
C VAL A 212 6.20 18.50 0.92
N ASP A 213 5.07 18.84 1.50
CA ASP A 213 4.76 20.24 1.84
C ASP A 213 5.24 20.56 3.26
N VAL A 214 6.41 21.20 3.36
CA VAL A 214 6.96 21.59 4.67
C VAL A 214 6.26 22.85 5.15
N LYS A 215 5.24 22.68 5.99
CA LYS A 215 4.58 23.77 6.71
C LYS A 215 5.42 24.13 7.95
N ILE A 216 5.90 25.37 7.97
CA ILE A 216 6.63 25.91 9.12
C ILE A 216 5.66 26.79 9.90
N ASN A 217 5.38 26.43 11.15
CA ASN A 217 4.60 27.28 12.05
C ASN A 217 5.53 28.27 12.73
N ASP A 218 5.10 29.53 12.86
CA ASP A 218 5.90 30.56 13.53
C ASP A 218 6.17 30.23 15.02
N SER A 219 5.30 29.47 15.67
CA SER A 219 5.48 28.96 17.03
C SER A 219 6.67 28.02 17.19
N ASP A 220 7.07 27.35 16.11
CA ASP A 220 8.17 26.38 16.11
C ASP A 220 9.52 27.02 15.83
N LEU A 221 9.53 28.35 15.67
CA LEU A 221 10.72 29.12 15.36
C LEU A 221 11.16 29.94 16.55
N ARG A 222 12.46 29.81 16.88
CA ARG A 222 13.18 30.72 17.77
C ARG A 222 14.06 31.63 16.94
N ILE A 223 13.86 32.94 17.07
CA ILE A 223 14.61 33.95 16.33
C ILE A 223 15.45 34.76 17.32
N ASP A 224 16.77 34.61 17.23
CA ASP A 224 17.73 35.35 18.03
C ASP A 224 18.42 36.41 17.15
N VAL A 225 18.53 37.63 17.65
CA VAL A 225 19.19 38.74 16.97
C VAL A 225 20.52 39.03 17.68
N PHE A 226 21.57 39.27 16.90
CA PHE A 226 22.88 39.53 17.43
C PHE A 226 23.68 40.45 16.51
N ARG A 227 24.84 40.93 16.99
CA ARG A 227 25.74 41.77 16.22
C ARG A 227 26.45 40.98 15.12
N ALA A 228 26.50 41.52 13.92
CA ALA A 228 27.22 40.90 12.83
C ALA A 228 28.73 40.88 13.12
N GLY A 229 29.38 39.76 12.81
CA GLY A 229 30.83 39.66 12.87
C GLY A 229 31.44 40.11 11.53
N GLY A 230 32.56 40.90 11.57
CA GLY A 230 33.25 41.33 10.34
C GLY A 230 34.35 42.32 10.60
N PRO A 231 35.16 42.66 9.58
CA PRO A 231 36.23 43.65 9.72
C PRO A 231 35.65 45.03 9.93
N GLY A 232 35.52 45.44 11.19
CA GLY A 232 35.14 46.72 11.77
C GLY A 232 34.42 47.79 10.94
N GLY A 233 33.62 48.60 11.59
CA GLY A 233 32.88 49.74 11.03
C GLY A 233 31.75 50.16 12.00
N GLN A 234 31.32 51.42 11.99
CA GLN A 234 30.31 51.93 12.91
C GLN A 234 29.01 51.12 12.86
N SER A 235 28.59 50.66 11.67
CA SER A 235 27.37 49.88 11.47
C SER A 235 27.43 48.46 12.05
N VAL A 236 28.60 47.81 12.06
CA VAL A 236 28.79 46.44 12.55
C VAL A 236 28.84 46.44 14.09
N ASN A 237 29.35 47.48 14.70
CA ASN A 237 29.55 47.56 16.15
C ASN A 237 28.33 48.10 16.92
N THR A 238 27.39 48.79 16.23
CA THR A 238 26.27 49.48 16.89
C THR A 238 24.90 48.84 16.58
N THR A 239 24.76 48.06 15.52
CA THR A 239 23.44 47.56 15.09
C THR A 239 23.37 46.05 15.15
N ASP A 240 22.34 45.48 15.81
CA ASP A 240 22.07 44.05 15.83
C ASP A 240 21.38 43.62 14.52
N SER A 241 22.18 43.49 13.46
CA SER A 241 21.66 43.16 12.10
C SER A 241 21.66 41.66 11.78
N ALA A 242 22.49 40.87 12.50
CA ALA A 242 22.56 39.44 12.27
C ALA A 242 21.37 38.71 12.93
N VAL A 243 20.86 37.69 12.26
CA VAL A 243 19.71 36.91 12.71
C VAL A 243 20.05 35.43 12.70
N ARG A 244 19.79 34.76 13.80
CA ARG A 244 19.81 33.29 13.90
C ARG A 244 18.36 32.80 14.03
N ILE A 245 17.96 31.91 13.14
CA ILE A 245 16.65 31.28 13.16
C ILE A 245 16.88 29.81 13.48
N THR A 246 16.27 29.33 14.55
CA THR A 246 16.32 27.94 14.98
C THR A 246 14.95 27.33 14.92
N HIS A 247 14.80 26.21 14.21
CA HIS A 247 13.58 25.41 14.22
C HIS A 247 13.64 24.46 15.41
N ILE A 248 12.79 24.70 16.41
CA ILE A 248 12.83 24.03 17.72
C ILE A 248 12.66 22.51 17.59
N PRO A 249 11.69 21.96 16.80
CA PRO A 249 11.48 20.52 16.73
C PRO A 249 12.64 19.72 16.11
N THR A 250 13.33 20.30 15.12
CA THR A 250 14.44 19.61 14.42
C THR A 250 15.83 20.04 14.92
N GLY A 251 15.93 21.11 15.70
CA GLY A 251 17.20 21.68 16.14
C GLY A 251 18.02 22.37 15.04
N LEU A 252 17.50 22.44 13.80
CA LEU A 252 18.18 23.08 12.69
C LEU A 252 18.27 24.59 12.93
N SER A 253 19.47 25.15 12.80
CA SER A 253 19.70 26.58 12.92
C SER A 253 20.37 27.16 11.67
N VAL A 254 19.96 28.37 11.32
CA VAL A 254 20.53 29.16 10.22
C VAL A 254 20.88 30.54 10.76
N SER A 255 22.14 30.94 10.60
CA SER A 255 22.61 32.30 10.92
C SER A 255 22.85 33.07 9.64
N GLN A 256 22.32 34.31 9.59
CA GLN A 256 22.47 35.18 8.42
C GLN A 256 22.89 36.58 8.86
N GLN A 257 23.96 37.09 8.24
CA GLN A 257 24.55 38.40 8.59
C GLN A 257 25.05 39.22 7.39
N ASP A 258 24.73 38.78 6.15
CA ASP A 258 25.29 39.35 4.92
C ASP A 258 24.75 40.74 4.61
N GLU A 259 23.54 41.02 5.04
CA GLU A 259 22.84 42.29 4.75
C GLU A 259 22.89 43.23 5.94
N LYS A 260 22.88 44.55 5.66
CA LYS A 260 22.84 45.59 6.70
C LYS A 260 21.44 45.65 7.39
N SER A 261 20.41 45.07 6.81
CA SER A 261 19.04 45.09 7.32
C SER A 261 18.70 43.75 7.99
N GLN A 262 18.30 43.81 9.25
CA GLN A 262 17.79 42.68 10.03
C GLN A 262 16.63 41.96 9.32
N HIS A 263 15.67 42.72 8.75
CA HIS A 263 14.51 42.16 8.04
C HIS A 263 14.94 41.38 6.79
N LYS A 264 15.93 41.87 6.03
CA LYS A 264 16.46 41.15 4.86
C LYS A 264 17.19 39.86 5.29
N ASN A 265 17.98 39.92 6.37
CA ASN A 265 18.66 38.76 6.93
C ASN A 265 17.64 37.71 7.43
N LYS A 266 16.54 38.14 8.11
CA LYS A 266 15.48 37.25 8.53
C LYS A 266 14.80 36.56 7.33
N ALA A 267 14.43 37.33 6.29
CA ALA A 267 13.79 36.76 5.10
C ALA A 267 14.70 35.75 4.38
N LYS A 268 15.98 36.08 4.25
CA LYS A 268 16.99 35.22 3.63
C LYS A 268 17.23 33.94 4.48
N GLY A 269 17.33 34.11 5.80
CA GLY A 269 17.47 33.00 6.76
C GLY A 269 16.26 32.05 6.73
N MET A 270 15.04 32.57 6.64
CA MET A 270 13.81 31.77 6.51
C MET A 270 13.80 30.98 5.20
N LYS A 271 14.24 31.56 4.09
CA LYS A 271 14.32 30.83 2.81
C LYS A 271 15.32 29.68 2.88
N ILE A 272 16.47 29.91 3.50
CA ILE A 272 17.51 28.87 3.67
C ILE A 272 17.02 27.79 4.65
N LEU A 273 16.39 28.18 5.76
CA LEU A 273 15.82 27.21 6.72
C LEU A 273 14.78 26.31 6.06
N ARG A 274 13.88 26.89 5.26
CA ARG A 274 12.87 26.13 4.51
C ARG A 274 13.50 25.12 3.56
N SER A 275 14.53 25.51 2.83
CA SER A 275 15.26 24.58 1.95
C SER A 275 15.92 23.45 2.75
N ARG A 276 16.57 23.75 3.88
CA ARG A 276 17.21 22.71 4.72
C ARG A 276 16.20 21.76 5.36
N LEU A 277 15.04 22.26 5.79
CA LEU A 277 13.96 21.42 6.32
C LEU A 277 13.38 20.51 5.23
N TYR A 278 13.20 21.04 4.02
CA TYR A 278 12.79 20.26 2.86
C TYR A 278 13.77 19.14 2.54
N ASP A 279 15.08 19.45 2.50
CA ASP A 279 16.13 18.48 2.23
C ASP A 279 16.19 17.39 3.33
N LEU A 280 16.00 17.77 4.59
CA LEU A 280 15.98 16.84 5.72
C LEU A 280 14.77 15.88 5.62
N GLU A 281 13.60 16.41 5.36
CA GLU A 281 12.37 15.61 5.24
C GLU A 281 12.42 14.69 4.01
N ARG A 282 12.93 15.20 2.89
CA ARG A 282 13.19 14.40 1.69
C ARG A 282 14.15 13.24 1.97
N SER A 283 15.26 13.52 2.67
CA SER A 283 16.24 12.49 3.04
C SER A 283 15.62 11.43 3.96
N ARG A 284 14.75 11.84 4.90
CA ARG A 284 14.02 10.92 5.79
C ARG A 284 13.12 9.96 4.98
N ILE A 285 12.34 10.52 4.06
CA ILE A 285 11.45 9.74 3.19
C ILE A 285 12.25 8.80 2.29
N ASP A 286 13.35 9.27 1.72
CA ASP A 286 14.22 8.43 0.88
C ASP A 286 14.86 7.28 1.68
N GLN A 287 15.22 7.50 2.95
CA GLN A 287 15.68 6.44 3.84
C GLN A 287 14.59 5.43 4.17
N GLU A 288 13.39 5.89 4.51
CA GLU A 288 12.23 5.00 4.75
C GLU A 288 11.94 4.14 3.52
N ARG A 289 11.88 4.75 2.33
CA ARG A 289 11.70 4.03 1.06
C ARG A 289 12.81 3.01 0.80
N SER A 290 14.05 3.36 1.08
CA SER A 290 15.19 2.46 0.92
C SER A 290 15.10 1.26 1.86
N GLN A 291 14.67 1.47 3.10
CA GLN A 291 14.44 0.40 4.08
C GLN A 291 13.27 -0.50 3.66
N ASP A 292 12.13 0.08 3.27
CA ASP A 292 10.97 -0.66 2.79
C ASP A 292 11.31 -1.50 1.57
N ARG A 293 12.04 -0.91 0.61
CA ARG A 293 12.52 -1.63 -0.55
C ARG A 293 13.41 -2.81 -0.15
N LYS A 294 14.38 -2.60 0.74
CA LYS A 294 15.30 -3.64 1.21
C LYS A 294 14.56 -4.77 1.91
N SER A 295 13.54 -4.46 2.71
CA SER A 295 12.70 -5.45 3.39
C SER A 295 11.88 -6.31 2.41
N LYS A 296 11.40 -5.71 1.30
CA LYS A 296 10.57 -6.38 0.30
C LYS A 296 11.36 -7.25 -0.67
N ILE A 297 12.60 -6.88 -1.00
CA ILE A 297 13.43 -7.57 -2.00
C ILE A 297 14.40 -8.57 -1.34
N GLY A 298 14.74 -8.38 -0.06
CA GLY A 298 15.77 -9.18 0.61
C GLY A 298 17.15 -8.98 0.01
N THR A 299 17.91 -10.06 -0.16
CA THR A 299 19.26 -10.04 -0.77
C THR A 299 19.22 -10.01 -2.30
N GLY A 300 18.06 -10.28 -2.91
CA GLY A 300 17.92 -10.43 -4.36
C GLY A 300 18.48 -11.76 -4.90
N ASP A 301 18.83 -12.70 -4.02
CA ASP A 301 19.29 -14.03 -4.44
C ASP A 301 18.10 -14.87 -4.98
N ARG A 302 18.37 -15.65 -6.02
CA ARG A 302 17.41 -16.60 -6.62
C ARG A 302 16.86 -17.65 -5.64
N SER A 303 17.48 -17.84 -4.47
CA SER A 303 16.97 -18.69 -3.39
C SER A 303 15.76 -18.08 -2.68
N GLU A 304 15.68 -16.75 -2.58
CA GLU A 304 14.60 -15.98 -1.92
C GLU A 304 13.40 -15.72 -2.87
N ARG A 305 13.27 -16.52 -3.92
CA ARG A 305 12.24 -16.36 -4.93
C ARG A 305 10.82 -16.36 -4.36
N ILE A 306 10.02 -15.41 -4.77
CA ILE A 306 8.58 -15.43 -4.54
C ILE A 306 7.86 -16.19 -5.66
N ARG A 307 8.35 -16.08 -6.91
CA ARG A 307 7.70 -16.68 -8.08
C ARG A 307 8.72 -17.29 -9.05
N THR A 308 8.33 -18.39 -9.69
CA THR A 308 9.15 -19.05 -10.72
C THR A 308 8.39 -19.14 -12.03
N TYR A 309 9.02 -18.68 -13.10
CA TYR A 309 8.58 -18.77 -14.47
C TYR A 309 9.34 -19.88 -15.16
N ASN A 310 8.69 -21.01 -15.44
CA ASN A 310 9.30 -22.20 -16.04
C ASN A 310 8.81 -22.35 -17.47
N PHE A 311 9.64 -21.90 -18.43
CA PHE A 311 9.32 -21.93 -19.85
C PHE A 311 9.23 -23.35 -20.42
N PRO A 312 10.16 -24.28 -20.13
CA PRO A 312 10.06 -25.65 -20.61
C PRO A 312 8.78 -26.39 -20.20
N GLN A 313 8.20 -26.01 -19.05
CA GLN A 313 6.97 -26.62 -18.54
C GLN A 313 5.73 -25.74 -18.75
N GLY A 314 5.86 -24.56 -19.36
CA GLY A 314 4.76 -23.65 -19.63
C GLY A 314 4.00 -23.21 -18.36
N ARG A 315 4.69 -23.10 -17.20
CA ARG A 315 4.04 -22.82 -15.91
C ARG A 315 4.65 -21.67 -15.14
N VAL A 316 3.80 -20.98 -14.38
CA VAL A 316 4.18 -20.00 -13.35
C VAL A 316 3.80 -20.55 -12.00
N THR A 317 4.71 -20.51 -11.03
CA THR A 317 4.46 -20.96 -9.66
C THR A 317 4.76 -19.86 -8.68
N ASP A 318 3.77 -19.45 -7.87
CA ASP A 318 3.98 -18.58 -6.72
C ASP A 318 4.24 -19.45 -5.48
N HIS A 319 5.43 -19.28 -4.88
CA HIS A 319 5.88 -20.13 -3.78
C HIS A 319 5.31 -19.74 -2.41
N ARG A 320 4.74 -18.55 -2.29
CA ARG A 320 4.12 -18.08 -1.05
C ARG A 320 2.82 -18.83 -0.75
N ILE A 321 2.07 -19.13 -1.82
CA ILE A 321 0.77 -19.80 -1.75
C ILE A 321 0.77 -21.18 -2.39
N ASN A 322 1.94 -21.64 -2.90
CA ASN A 322 2.10 -22.88 -3.66
C ASN A 322 1.12 -23.03 -4.84
N LEU A 323 0.69 -21.90 -5.43
CA LEU A 323 -0.18 -21.89 -6.60
C LEU A 323 0.65 -22.06 -7.87
N THR A 324 0.25 -23.00 -8.73
CA THR A 324 0.85 -23.22 -10.04
C THR A 324 -0.18 -23.06 -11.13
N LEU A 325 0.08 -22.13 -12.07
CA LEU A 325 -0.72 -21.92 -13.26
C LEU A 325 0.04 -22.47 -14.48
N HIS A 326 -0.57 -23.39 -15.23
CA HIS A 326 -0.02 -23.94 -16.47
C HIS A 326 -0.41 -23.08 -17.68
N LYS A 327 -0.21 -21.77 -17.58
CA LYS A 327 -0.63 -20.73 -18.52
C LYS A 327 0.45 -19.62 -18.58
N LEU A 328 1.72 -20.02 -18.77
CA LEU A 328 2.84 -19.07 -18.71
C LEU A 328 2.70 -17.95 -19.74
N GLU A 329 2.34 -18.28 -20.98
CA GLU A 329 2.20 -17.31 -22.07
C GLU A 329 1.05 -16.34 -21.77
N GLU A 330 -0.12 -16.84 -21.37
CA GLU A 330 -1.27 -16.03 -20.99
C GLU A 330 -0.93 -15.12 -19.78
N PHE A 331 -0.11 -15.62 -18.85
CA PHE A 331 0.35 -14.84 -17.72
C PHE A 331 1.26 -13.67 -18.14
N LEU A 332 2.22 -13.92 -19.04
CA LEU A 332 3.10 -12.89 -19.61
C LEU A 332 2.36 -11.90 -20.52
N GLU A 333 1.24 -12.32 -21.12
CA GLU A 333 0.31 -11.44 -21.85
C GLU A 333 -0.64 -10.67 -20.89
N GLY A 334 -0.58 -10.94 -19.58
CA GLY A 334 -1.40 -10.30 -18.56
C GLY A 334 -2.84 -10.83 -18.49
N GLU A 335 -3.14 -11.99 -19.06
CA GLU A 335 -4.49 -12.58 -19.06
C GLU A 335 -4.77 -13.37 -17.79
N ALA A 336 -3.83 -14.18 -17.36
CA ALA A 336 -3.93 -14.97 -16.14
C ALA A 336 -3.38 -14.24 -14.89
N PHE A 337 -2.99 -12.97 -15.02
CA PHE A 337 -2.41 -12.19 -13.91
C PHE A 337 -3.39 -11.99 -12.75
N ASP A 338 -4.66 -11.69 -13.08
CA ASP A 338 -5.68 -11.44 -12.05
C ASP A 338 -5.99 -12.67 -11.21
N GLU A 339 -6.01 -13.87 -11.80
CA GLU A 339 -6.21 -15.14 -11.09
C GLU A 339 -5.18 -15.34 -9.96
N MET A 340 -3.92 -14.99 -10.24
CA MET A 340 -2.84 -15.06 -9.25
C MET A 340 -3.01 -14.00 -8.16
N VAL A 341 -3.29 -12.77 -8.52
CA VAL A 341 -3.43 -11.65 -7.58
C VAL A 341 -4.65 -11.84 -6.68
N GLU A 342 -5.78 -12.29 -7.20
CA GLU A 342 -6.97 -12.59 -6.42
C GLU A 342 -6.70 -13.66 -5.36
N THR A 343 -6.03 -14.74 -5.75
CA THR A 343 -5.67 -15.82 -4.80
C THR A 343 -4.72 -15.32 -3.71
N LEU A 344 -3.70 -14.52 -4.07
CA LEU A 344 -2.79 -13.89 -3.11
C LEU A 344 -3.52 -12.93 -2.16
N THR A 345 -4.48 -12.17 -2.69
CA THR A 345 -5.27 -11.24 -1.89
C THR A 345 -6.16 -11.98 -0.90
N LEU A 346 -6.83 -13.04 -1.33
CA LEU A 346 -7.66 -13.88 -0.47
C LEU A 346 -6.83 -14.50 0.66
N GLN A 347 -5.66 -15.06 0.36
CA GLN A 347 -4.81 -15.65 1.38
C GLN A 347 -4.28 -14.60 2.37
N ALA A 348 -3.84 -13.44 1.90
CA ALA A 348 -3.40 -12.37 2.78
C ALA A 348 -4.54 -11.86 3.69
N GLN A 349 -5.78 -11.86 3.19
CA GLN A 349 -6.97 -11.55 3.98
C GLN A 349 -7.24 -12.63 5.04
N GLU A 350 -7.12 -13.90 4.68
CA GLU A 350 -7.28 -15.02 5.62
C GLU A 350 -6.22 -15.01 6.73
N GLU A 351 -4.96 -14.71 6.40
CA GLU A 351 -3.89 -14.57 7.39
C GLU A 351 -4.17 -13.40 8.35
N LYS A 352 -4.56 -12.23 7.83
CA LYS A 352 -4.96 -11.09 8.67
C LYS A 352 -6.13 -11.45 9.59
N LEU A 353 -7.13 -12.17 9.08
CA LEU A 353 -8.28 -12.65 9.87
C LEU A 353 -7.89 -13.66 10.96
N SER A 354 -6.89 -14.50 10.72
CA SER A 354 -6.39 -15.46 11.72
C SER A 354 -5.63 -14.77 12.85
N ASN A 355 -4.97 -13.65 12.56
CA ASN A 355 -4.20 -12.85 13.52
C ASN A 355 -5.07 -11.89 14.35
N LEU A 356 -6.35 -11.69 13.99
CA LEU A 356 -7.34 -10.90 14.76
C LEU A 356 -8.05 -11.73 15.88
N LYS A 357 -7.46 -12.87 16.28
CA LYS A 357 -8.00 -13.70 17.38
C LYS A 357 -7.57 -13.20 18.74
#